data_b9c343ef92198aa23006557f75529251
#
_entry.id   b9c343ef92198aa23006557f75529251
#
_cell.length_a   1.000
_cell.length_b   1.000
_cell.length_c   1.000
_cell.angle_alpha   90.00
_cell.angle_beta   90.00
_cell.angle_gamma   90.00
#
_symmetry.space_group_name_H-M   'P 1'
#
loop_
_entity.id
_entity.type
_entity.pdbx_description
1 polymer ?
#
loop_
_entity_poly.entity_id
_entity_poly.type
_entity_poly.pdbx_seq_one_letter_code
_entity_poly.pdbx_strand_id
1 'polypeptide(L)'
;MKIAVIGKGNIGGTLGTKWSAAGHDVVYGARGGSGDGPGGAPVRGIGDALEGADVVVLAVPGAVIPDVVNDHGDALAGKMVIDAVNRMGGGAEYDSRALIAGAAPSARYARAFNSLGWENFADPLPGANLFFAADPEARAVAEELITAVGLEPAYLGDADATAAVDGLLPLWFALVKQNGGNRKVALRIVR
;
A
#
# COMPACT_ATOMS: atom_id res chain seq x y z
N MET A 1 -11.64 11.11 -1.83
CA MET A 1 -10.20 11.50 -1.89
C MET A 1 -9.67 11.19 -3.27
N LYS A 2 -8.66 11.94 -3.72
CA LYS A 2 -7.89 11.59 -4.92
C LYS A 2 -6.72 10.69 -4.54
N ILE A 3 -6.66 9.49 -5.12
CA ILE A 3 -5.68 8.46 -4.77
C ILE A 3 -4.80 8.16 -6.00
N ALA A 4 -3.50 8.42 -5.88
CA ALA A 4 -2.52 8.00 -6.88
C ALA A 4 -1.95 6.62 -6.50
N VAL A 5 -2.23 5.60 -7.28
CA VAL A 5 -1.66 4.25 -7.10
C VAL A 5 -0.47 4.08 -8.02
N ILE A 6 0.73 4.08 -7.47
CA ILE A 6 1.97 3.90 -8.23
C ILE A 6 2.20 2.41 -8.43
N GLY A 7 1.90 1.93 -9.63
CA GLY A 7 1.85 0.53 -10.00
C GLY A 7 0.44 -0.02 -10.14
N LYS A 8 0.17 -0.69 -11.27
CA LYS A 8 -1.13 -1.28 -11.62
C LYS A 8 -1.10 -2.81 -11.73
N GLY A 9 -0.16 -3.42 -11.01
CA GLY A 9 -0.05 -4.88 -10.88
C GLY A 9 -1.13 -5.46 -9.96
N ASN A 10 -0.96 -6.72 -9.54
CA ASN A 10 -1.97 -7.41 -8.72
C ASN A 10 -2.38 -6.64 -7.46
N ILE A 11 -1.43 -6.13 -6.68
CA ILE A 11 -1.73 -5.35 -5.46
C ILE A 11 -2.39 -4.03 -5.83
N GLY A 12 -1.67 -3.16 -6.58
CA GLY A 12 -2.17 -1.82 -6.89
C GLY A 12 -3.46 -1.84 -7.69
N GLY A 13 -3.57 -2.74 -8.68
CA GLY A 13 -4.79 -2.90 -9.49
C GLY A 13 -6.00 -3.33 -8.67
N THR A 14 -5.82 -4.29 -7.75
CA THR A 14 -6.90 -4.75 -6.87
C THR A 14 -7.34 -3.65 -5.91
N LEU A 15 -6.39 -3.00 -5.24
CA LEU A 15 -6.68 -1.92 -4.30
C LEU A 15 -7.36 -0.74 -5.00
N GLY A 16 -6.80 -0.27 -6.12
CA GLY A 16 -7.37 0.85 -6.86
C GLY A 16 -8.79 0.56 -7.38
N THR A 17 -9.06 -0.68 -7.84
CA THR A 17 -10.41 -1.09 -8.24
C THR A 17 -11.40 -1.03 -7.06
N LYS A 18 -10.99 -1.53 -5.88
CA LYS A 18 -11.83 -1.48 -4.67
C LYS A 18 -12.12 -0.04 -4.23
N TRP A 19 -11.10 0.81 -4.21
CA TRP A 19 -11.26 2.22 -3.83
C TRP A 19 -12.09 3.02 -4.84
N SER A 20 -11.92 2.76 -6.14
CA SER A 20 -12.77 3.36 -7.17
C SER A 20 -14.24 2.95 -6.98
N ALA A 21 -14.51 1.66 -6.69
CA ALA A 21 -15.86 1.19 -6.39
C ALA A 21 -16.43 1.78 -5.09
N ALA A 22 -15.58 2.16 -4.14
CA ALA A 22 -15.95 2.86 -2.91
C ALA A 22 -16.15 4.38 -3.09
N GLY A 23 -15.99 4.90 -4.32
CA GLY A 23 -16.26 6.31 -4.66
C GLY A 23 -15.04 7.23 -4.52
N HIS A 24 -13.83 6.69 -4.41
CA HIS A 24 -12.61 7.50 -4.47
C HIS A 24 -12.21 7.78 -5.93
N ASP A 25 -11.58 8.93 -6.16
CA ASP A 25 -11.00 9.31 -7.47
C ASP A 25 -9.62 8.66 -7.60
N VAL A 26 -9.52 7.56 -8.33
CA VAL A 26 -8.30 6.76 -8.47
C VAL A 26 -7.61 7.06 -9.80
N VAL A 27 -6.29 7.27 -9.75
CA VAL A 27 -5.42 7.35 -10.92
C VAL A 27 -4.22 6.42 -10.74
N TYR A 28 -3.85 5.66 -11.77
CA TYR A 28 -2.65 4.84 -11.74
C TYR A 28 -1.45 5.60 -12.29
N GLY A 29 -0.33 5.57 -11.56
CA GLY A 29 0.97 6.03 -12.03
C GLY A 29 1.81 4.86 -12.57
N ALA A 30 2.23 4.93 -13.83
CA ALA A 30 3.10 3.92 -14.44
C ALA A 30 4.08 4.57 -15.42
N ARG A 31 5.23 3.91 -15.66
CA ARG A 31 6.18 4.34 -16.69
C ARG A 31 5.51 4.27 -18.06
N GLY A 32 5.55 5.37 -18.82
CA GLY A 32 4.90 5.47 -20.13
C GLY A 32 3.37 5.29 -20.06
N GLY A 33 2.76 5.62 -18.93
CA GLY A 33 1.36 5.38 -18.66
C GLY A 33 0.41 6.18 -19.54
N SER A 34 -0.58 5.50 -20.11
CA SER A 34 -1.69 6.08 -20.85
C SER A 34 -2.86 5.09 -20.92
N GLY A 35 -4.05 5.58 -21.23
CA GLY A 35 -5.26 4.76 -21.35
C GLY A 35 -5.89 4.41 -20.01
N ASP A 36 -6.66 3.32 -19.98
CA ASP A 36 -7.39 2.86 -18.81
C ASP A 36 -6.68 1.69 -18.14
N GLY A 37 -6.73 1.69 -16.82
CA GLY A 37 -6.21 0.65 -15.95
C GLY A 37 -7.30 -0.23 -15.34
N PRO A 38 -6.95 -1.02 -14.31
CA PRO A 38 -7.91 -1.83 -13.60
C PRO A 38 -9.10 -1.01 -13.07
N GLY A 39 -10.31 -1.57 -13.18
CA GLY A 39 -11.53 -0.87 -12.77
C GLY A 39 -11.89 0.35 -13.62
N GLY A 40 -11.26 0.55 -14.78
CA GLY A 40 -11.53 1.68 -15.66
C GLY A 40 -10.89 3.03 -15.22
N ALA A 41 -10.10 3.02 -14.17
CA ALA A 41 -9.42 4.23 -13.70
C ALA A 41 -8.27 4.61 -14.65
N PRO A 42 -8.01 5.93 -14.90
CA PRO A 42 -7.01 6.37 -15.86
C PRO A 42 -5.59 5.99 -15.44
N VAL A 43 -4.74 5.71 -16.43
CA VAL A 43 -3.29 5.51 -16.26
C VAL A 43 -2.57 6.74 -16.80
N ARG A 44 -1.62 7.26 -16.02
CA ARG A 44 -0.81 8.43 -16.36
C ARG A 44 0.67 8.16 -16.09
N GLY A 45 1.55 9.04 -16.54
CA GLY A 45 2.92 9.11 -16.05
C GLY A 45 2.94 9.26 -14.53
N ILE A 46 4.00 8.78 -13.85
CA ILE A 46 4.05 8.79 -12.37
C ILE A 46 3.90 10.23 -11.87
N GLY A 47 4.65 11.19 -12.41
CA GLY A 47 4.55 12.60 -12.01
C GLY A 47 3.13 13.15 -12.15
N ASP A 48 2.49 12.93 -13.32
CA ASP A 48 1.13 13.41 -13.59
C ASP A 48 0.10 12.77 -12.65
N ALA A 49 0.30 11.50 -12.26
CA ALA A 49 -0.58 10.81 -11.33
C ALA A 49 -0.49 11.40 -9.91
N LEU A 50 0.69 11.88 -9.52
CA LEU A 50 0.91 12.50 -8.22
C LEU A 50 0.30 13.90 -8.10
N GLU A 51 0.01 14.58 -9.23
CA GLU A 51 -0.56 15.92 -9.20
C GLU A 51 -1.95 15.95 -8.55
N GLY A 52 -2.07 16.77 -7.50
CA GLY A 52 -3.31 16.96 -6.74
C GLY A 52 -3.80 15.69 -6.01
N ALA A 53 -2.98 14.64 -5.87
CA ALA A 53 -3.33 13.49 -5.05
C ALA A 53 -3.29 13.82 -3.56
N ASP A 54 -4.29 13.36 -2.81
CA ASP A 54 -4.34 13.42 -1.35
C ASP A 54 -3.53 12.27 -0.75
N VAL A 55 -3.64 11.10 -1.38
CA VAL A 55 -3.01 9.83 -0.97
C VAL A 55 -2.21 9.24 -2.12
N VAL A 56 -1.00 8.82 -1.83
CA VAL A 56 -0.13 8.08 -2.75
C VAL A 56 0.07 6.67 -2.23
N VAL A 57 -0.18 5.67 -3.06
CA VAL A 57 0.01 4.26 -2.69
C VAL A 57 1.14 3.68 -3.53
N LEU A 58 2.21 3.27 -2.88
CA LEU A 58 3.34 2.61 -3.53
C LEU A 58 3.05 1.11 -3.65
N ALA A 59 2.85 0.61 -4.86
CA ALA A 59 2.51 -0.78 -5.16
C ALA A 59 3.31 -1.32 -6.37
N VAL A 60 4.59 -0.97 -6.41
CA VAL A 60 5.58 -1.41 -7.41
C VAL A 60 6.54 -2.45 -6.82
N PRO A 61 7.32 -3.17 -7.63
CA PRO A 61 8.41 -4.00 -7.11
C PRO A 61 9.41 -3.18 -6.28
N GLY A 62 9.86 -3.74 -5.16
CA GLY A 62 10.72 -3.03 -4.20
C GLY A 62 12.01 -2.45 -4.79
N ALA A 63 12.57 -3.11 -5.80
CA ALA A 63 13.77 -2.64 -6.52
C ALA A 63 13.54 -1.32 -7.30
N VAL A 64 12.29 -0.95 -7.57
CA VAL A 64 11.94 0.26 -8.34
C VAL A 64 11.75 1.47 -7.44
N ILE A 65 11.59 1.27 -6.14
CA ILE A 65 11.28 2.36 -5.20
C ILE A 65 12.37 3.45 -5.15
N PRO A 66 13.68 3.12 -5.14
CA PRO A 66 14.70 4.17 -5.15
C PRO A 66 14.56 5.11 -6.34
N ASP A 67 14.29 4.58 -7.53
CA ASP A 67 14.12 5.40 -8.74
C ASP A 67 12.85 6.28 -8.62
N VAL A 68 11.73 5.70 -8.16
CA VAL A 68 10.47 6.46 -7.96
C VAL A 68 10.67 7.60 -6.96
N VAL A 69 11.36 7.35 -5.86
CA VAL A 69 11.60 8.38 -4.83
C VAL A 69 12.61 9.42 -5.32
N ASN A 70 13.67 9.02 -6.04
CA ASN A 70 14.65 9.96 -6.59
C ASN A 70 14.03 10.89 -7.64
N ASP A 71 13.18 10.34 -8.52
CA ASP A 71 12.62 11.09 -9.64
C ASP A 71 11.39 11.93 -9.23
N HIS A 72 10.66 11.53 -8.17
CA HIS A 72 9.36 12.11 -7.82
C HIS A 72 9.20 12.42 -6.32
N GLY A 73 10.26 12.34 -5.51
CA GLY A 73 10.17 12.51 -4.06
C GLY A 73 9.56 13.85 -3.64
N ASP A 74 9.95 14.94 -4.29
CA ASP A 74 9.40 16.28 -4.01
C ASP A 74 7.86 16.32 -4.16
N ALA A 75 7.31 15.55 -5.10
CA ALA A 75 5.87 15.47 -5.32
C ALA A 75 5.12 14.70 -4.22
N LEU A 76 5.83 14.03 -3.30
CA LEU A 76 5.25 13.37 -2.13
C LEU A 76 5.07 14.32 -0.95
N ALA A 77 5.68 15.51 -0.98
CA ALA A 77 5.65 16.46 0.13
C ALA A 77 4.20 16.84 0.52
N GLY A 78 3.89 16.78 1.82
CA GLY A 78 2.58 17.07 2.38
C GLY A 78 1.48 16.04 2.08
N LYS A 79 1.77 15.00 1.31
CA LYS A 79 0.81 13.94 0.99
C LYS A 79 0.86 12.81 2.02
N MET A 80 -0.21 12.03 2.07
CA MET A 80 -0.17 10.74 2.75
C MET A 80 0.43 9.70 1.80
N VAL A 81 1.43 8.94 2.26
CA VAL A 81 2.07 7.87 1.50
C VAL A 81 1.82 6.52 2.18
N ILE A 82 1.10 5.64 1.50
CA ILE A 82 0.91 4.25 1.92
C ILE A 82 1.98 3.39 1.23
N ASP A 83 2.84 2.78 2.02
CA ASP A 83 3.87 1.85 1.55
C ASP A 83 3.35 0.41 1.62
N ALA A 84 2.93 -0.13 0.47
CA ALA A 84 2.53 -1.52 0.29
C ALA A 84 3.65 -2.39 -0.30
N VAL A 85 4.86 -1.86 -0.40
CA VAL A 85 6.01 -2.51 -1.05
C VAL A 85 6.75 -3.41 -0.07
N ASN A 86 7.28 -4.54 -0.56
CA ASN A 86 8.26 -5.34 0.17
C ASN A 86 9.59 -5.30 -0.59
N ARG A 87 10.61 -4.68 -0.01
CA ARG A 87 11.98 -4.61 -0.56
C ARG A 87 12.74 -5.90 -0.24
N MET A 88 12.41 -6.96 -0.96
CA MET A 88 12.99 -8.28 -0.76
C MET A 88 14.45 -8.30 -1.26
N GLY A 89 15.37 -8.78 -0.41
CA GLY A 89 16.78 -8.96 -0.79
C GLY A 89 17.70 -7.76 -0.59
N GLY A 90 17.22 -6.67 0.01
CA GLY A 90 17.97 -5.42 0.20
C GLY A 90 18.47 -5.14 1.63
N GLY A 91 18.50 -6.12 2.53
CA GLY A 91 18.86 -5.93 3.94
C GLY A 91 17.73 -6.28 4.90
N ALA A 92 17.79 -5.74 6.13
CA ALA A 92 16.81 -6.04 7.18
C ALA A 92 15.49 -5.24 7.05
N GLU A 93 15.44 -4.22 6.19
CA GLU A 93 14.29 -3.32 6.05
C GLU A 93 13.48 -3.67 4.80
N TYR A 94 12.22 -4.05 5.01
CA TYR A 94 11.28 -4.32 3.92
C TYR A 94 10.56 -3.06 3.45
N ASP A 95 10.48 -2.03 4.27
CA ASP A 95 9.75 -0.78 3.99
C ASP A 95 10.60 0.26 3.26
N SER A 96 9.95 1.35 2.86
CA SER A 96 10.56 2.47 2.14
C SER A 96 10.60 3.76 2.96
N ARG A 97 10.31 3.69 4.28
CA ARG A 97 10.14 4.86 5.16
C ARG A 97 11.33 5.82 5.13
N ALA A 98 12.54 5.29 5.31
CA ALA A 98 13.74 6.11 5.34
C ALA A 98 13.99 6.86 4.02
N LEU A 99 13.74 6.21 2.88
CA LEU A 99 13.84 6.83 1.55
C LEU A 99 12.82 7.97 1.39
N ILE A 100 11.56 7.71 1.77
CA ILE A 100 10.48 8.70 1.67
C ILE A 100 10.75 9.88 2.59
N ALA A 101 11.12 9.64 3.84
CA ALA A 101 11.44 10.70 4.81
C ALA A 101 12.63 11.57 4.37
N GLY A 102 13.64 10.97 3.71
CA GLY A 102 14.78 11.70 3.16
C GLY A 102 14.41 12.63 2.01
N ALA A 103 13.50 12.20 1.12
CA ALA A 103 13.10 12.98 -0.04
C ALA A 103 11.91 13.92 0.23
N ALA A 104 11.00 13.53 1.11
CA ALA A 104 9.79 14.28 1.44
C ALA A 104 9.54 14.29 2.96
N PRO A 105 10.27 15.07 3.75
CA PRO A 105 10.15 15.07 5.23
C PRO A 105 8.75 15.47 5.76
N SER A 106 7.94 16.14 4.94
CA SER A 106 6.55 16.51 5.28
C SER A 106 5.50 15.50 4.83
N ALA A 107 5.91 14.39 4.19
CA ALA A 107 4.99 13.31 3.86
C ALA A 107 4.55 12.60 5.15
N ARG A 108 3.27 12.22 5.21
CA ARG A 108 2.71 11.42 6.31
C ARG A 108 2.73 9.97 5.88
N TYR A 109 3.33 9.12 6.66
CA TYR A 109 3.61 7.73 6.27
C TYR A 109 2.63 6.74 6.90
N ALA A 110 2.27 5.71 6.13
CA ALA A 110 1.60 4.51 6.61
C ALA A 110 2.19 3.26 5.99
N ARG A 111 2.47 2.25 6.81
CA ARG A 111 2.86 0.90 6.40
C ARG A 111 1.65 0.00 6.42
N ALA A 112 1.11 -0.34 5.24
CA ALA A 112 -0.10 -1.14 5.10
C ALA A 112 -0.12 -1.90 3.77
N PHE A 113 -0.95 -2.96 3.67
CA PHE A 113 -1.17 -3.79 2.48
C PHE A 113 0.06 -4.60 2.00
N ASN A 114 1.10 -4.68 2.81
CA ASN A 114 2.35 -5.40 2.51
C ASN A 114 2.38 -6.83 3.04
N SER A 115 1.56 -7.17 4.03
CA SER A 115 1.64 -8.43 4.78
C SER A 115 0.68 -9.53 4.30
N LEU A 116 -0.17 -9.25 3.30
CA LEU A 116 -1.11 -10.22 2.70
C LEU A 116 -0.92 -10.32 1.19
N GLY A 117 -1.30 -11.45 0.61
CA GLY A 117 -1.42 -11.59 -0.84
C GLY A 117 -2.63 -10.82 -1.40
N TRP A 118 -2.54 -10.38 -2.65
CA TRP A 118 -3.59 -9.63 -3.34
C TRP A 118 -4.94 -10.37 -3.36
N GLU A 119 -4.93 -11.69 -3.25
CA GLU A 119 -6.12 -12.55 -3.19
C GLU A 119 -7.02 -12.19 -2.00
N ASN A 120 -6.40 -11.76 -0.88
CA ASN A 120 -7.12 -11.34 0.32
C ASN A 120 -7.71 -9.93 0.19
N PHE A 121 -7.24 -9.13 -0.77
CA PHE A 121 -7.82 -7.82 -1.10
C PHE A 121 -8.94 -7.96 -2.13
N ALA A 122 -8.80 -8.88 -3.08
CA ALA A 122 -9.81 -9.13 -4.10
C ALA A 122 -11.10 -9.71 -3.50
N ASP A 123 -10.96 -10.69 -2.62
CA ASP A 123 -12.07 -11.38 -1.94
C ASP A 123 -11.72 -11.60 -0.46
N PRO A 124 -11.93 -10.59 0.40
CA PRO A 124 -11.55 -10.63 1.81
C PRO A 124 -12.30 -11.70 2.59
N LEU A 125 -11.59 -12.41 3.47
CA LEU A 125 -12.21 -13.32 4.42
C LEU A 125 -12.95 -12.52 5.50
N PRO A 126 -14.18 -12.91 5.87
CA PRO A 126 -14.97 -12.18 6.86
C PRO A 126 -14.25 -12.01 8.20
N GLY A 127 -14.13 -10.78 8.68
CA GLY A 127 -13.46 -10.43 9.93
C GLY A 127 -11.94 -10.55 9.92
N ALA A 128 -11.33 -10.71 8.73
CA ALA A 128 -9.88 -10.71 8.61
C ALA A 128 -9.32 -9.31 8.89
N ASN A 129 -8.22 -9.24 9.66
CA ASN A 129 -7.57 -7.98 9.95
C ASN A 129 -6.48 -7.68 8.91
N LEU A 130 -6.34 -6.39 8.60
CA LEU A 130 -5.11 -5.84 8.04
C LEU A 130 -4.38 -5.06 9.13
N PHE A 131 -3.21 -5.56 9.49
CA PHE A 131 -2.32 -4.91 10.46
C PHE A 131 -1.57 -3.79 9.77
N PHE A 132 -1.48 -2.63 10.44
CA PHE A 132 -0.79 -1.47 9.89
C PHE A 132 -0.16 -0.59 10.98
N ALA A 133 0.82 0.20 10.58
CA ALA A 133 1.43 1.26 11.36
C ALA A 133 1.33 2.56 10.57
N ALA A 134 1.09 3.69 11.22
CA ALA A 134 0.94 4.96 10.53
C ALA A 134 1.26 6.13 11.45
N ASP A 135 1.78 7.21 10.88
CA ASP A 135 1.82 8.50 11.57
C ASP A 135 0.42 8.87 12.07
N PRO A 136 0.30 9.55 13.23
CA PRO A 136 -1.00 9.86 13.81
C PRO A 136 -1.97 10.53 12.84
N GLU A 137 -1.46 11.45 12.00
CA GLU A 137 -2.24 12.21 11.02
C GLU A 137 -2.63 11.37 9.79
N ALA A 138 -1.99 10.22 9.56
CA ALA A 138 -2.30 9.29 8.47
C ALA A 138 -3.26 8.18 8.90
N ARG A 139 -3.39 7.93 10.21
CA ARG A 139 -4.10 6.78 10.76
C ARG A 139 -5.54 6.67 10.28
N ALA A 140 -6.32 7.73 10.44
CA ALA A 140 -7.75 7.69 10.10
C ALA A 140 -8.00 7.38 8.61
N VAL A 141 -7.19 7.94 7.73
CA VAL A 141 -7.26 7.67 6.28
C VAL A 141 -6.82 6.24 5.96
N ALA A 142 -5.81 5.71 6.63
CA ALA A 142 -5.41 4.31 6.47
C ALA A 142 -6.54 3.36 6.90
N GLU A 143 -7.21 3.62 8.04
CA GLU A 143 -8.34 2.84 8.52
C GLU A 143 -9.52 2.87 7.53
N GLU A 144 -9.85 4.03 6.97
CA GLU A 144 -10.88 4.19 5.94
C GLU A 144 -10.57 3.34 4.71
N LEU A 145 -9.35 3.43 4.18
CA LEU A 145 -8.94 2.72 2.97
C LEU A 145 -8.84 1.20 3.18
N ILE A 146 -8.47 0.74 4.38
CA ILE A 146 -8.48 -0.68 4.74
C ILE A 146 -9.93 -1.20 4.80
N THR A 147 -10.82 -0.44 5.43
CA THR A 147 -12.24 -0.78 5.51
C THR A 147 -12.91 -0.83 4.13
N ALA A 148 -12.56 0.11 3.24
CA ALA A 148 -13.06 0.13 1.86
C ALA A 148 -12.66 -1.10 1.03
N VAL A 149 -11.56 -1.78 1.40
CA VAL A 149 -11.16 -3.06 0.79
C VAL A 149 -11.97 -4.24 1.34
N GLY A 150 -12.61 -4.09 2.51
CA GLY A 150 -13.40 -5.12 3.18
C GLY A 150 -12.65 -5.85 4.29
N LEU A 151 -11.56 -5.27 4.78
CA LEU A 151 -10.77 -5.79 5.90
C LEU A 151 -11.00 -4.94 7.16
N GLU A 152 -10.77 -5.54 8.33
CA GLU A 152 -10.82 -4.82 9.60
C GLU A 152 -9.44 -4.21 9.90
N PRO A 153 -9.31 -2.89 10.10
CA PRO A 153 -8.03 -2.26 10.41
C PRO A 153 -7.54 -2.67 11.81
N ALA A 154 -6.26 -3.05 11.92
CA ALA A 154 -5.60 -3.39 13.17
C ALA A 154 -4.35 -2.53 13.34
N TYR A 155 -4.51 -1.38 13.99
CA TYR A 155 -3.43 -0.44 14.24
C TYR A 155 -2.45 -0.98 15.28
N LEU A 156 -1.17 -1.02 14.93
CA LEU A 156 -0.08 -1.53 15.79
C LEU A 156 0.72 -0.41 16.47
N GLY A 157 0.56 0.83 16.02
CA GLY A 157 1.31 1.97 16.52
C GLY A 157 1.64 2.98 15.41
N ASP A 158 2.34 4.04 15.78
CA ASP A 158 2.82 5.03 14.81
C ASP A 158 3.86 4.43 13.85
N ALA A 159 4.43 5.24 12.99
CA ALA A 159 5.33 4.75 11.94
C ALA A 159 6.58 4.01 12.48
N ASP A 160 6.92 4.15 13.76
CA ASP A 160 8.01 3.39 14.39
C ASP A 160 7.66 1.91 14.62
N ALA A 161 6.36 1.55 14.57
CA ALA A 161 5.89 0.18 14.66
C ALA A 161 5.96 -0.60 13.33
N THR A 162 6.54 -0.03 12.28
CA THR A 162 6.69 -0.66 10.94
C THR A 162 7.29 -2.06 11.02
N ALA A 163 8.31 -2.27 11.86
CA ALA A 163 8.94 -3.57 12.03
C ALA A 163 7.96 -4.65 12.54
N ALA A 164 6.96 -4.28 13.35
CA ALA A 164 5.93 -5.22 13.81
C ALA A 164 4.99 -5.63 12.67
N VAL A 165 4.65 -4.70 11.77
CA VAL A 165 3.88 -5.00 10.55
C VAL A 165 4.68 -5.92 9.62
N ASP A 166 5.95 -5.62 9.40
CA ASP A 166 6.83 -6.40 8.52
C ASP A 166 7.10 -7.80 9.07
N GLY A 167 7.12 -7.96 10.39
CA GLY A 167 7.23 -9.27 11.06
C GLY A 167 6.08 -10.24 10.73
N LEU A 168 4.95 -9.76 10.26
CA LEU A 168 3.83 -10.60 9.81
C LEU A 168 4.10 -11.26 8.44
N LEU A 169 4.97 -10.71 7.62
CA LEU A 169 5.23 -11.25 6.28
C LEU A 169 5.84 -12.67 6.31
N PRO A 170 6.91 -12.96 7.10
CA PRO A 170 7.41 -14.31 7.25
C PRO A 170 6.37 -15.28 7.83
N LEU A 171 5.57 -14.83 8.79
CA LEU A 171 4.48 -15.63 9.35
C LEU A 171 3.46 -15.99 8.27
N TRP A 172 3.02 -15.02 7.48
CA TRP A 172 2.08 -15.24 6.40
C TRP A 172 2.62 -16.23 5.36
N PHE A 173 3.89 -16.11 4.95
CA PHE A 173 4.50 -17.09 4.04
C PHE A 173 4.56 -18.50 4.62
N ALA A 174 4.83 -18.63 5.92
CA ALA A 174 4.82 -19.93 6.60
C ALA A 174 3.41 -20.54 6.58
N LEU A 175 2.38 -19.76 6.87
CA LEU A 175 0.98 -20.20 6.82
C LEU A 175 0.55 -20.59 5.40
N VAL A 176 0.91 -19.82 4.39
CA VAL A 176 0.66 -20.16 2.97
C VAL A 176 1.29 -21.50 2.63
N LYS A 177 2.56 -21.73 3.02
CA LYS A 177 3.26 -22.99 2.80
C LYS A 177 2.53 -24.16 3.47
N GLN A 178 2.12 -24.02 4.73
CA GLN A 178 1.39 -25.06 5.46
C GLN A 178 0.00 -25.33 4.89
N ASN A 179 -0.59 -24.34 4.22
CA ASN A 179 -1.89 -24.43 3.58
C ASN A 179 -1.80 -24.85 2.08
N GLY A 180 -0.79 -25.62 1.73
CA GLY A 180 -0.62 -26.16 0.37
C GLY A 180 -0.36 -25.12 -0.71
N GLY A 181 0.17 -23.95 -0.37
CA GLY A 181 0.42 -22.84 -1.27
C GLY A 181 -0.81 -21.93 -1.51
N ASN A 182 -1.94 -22.20 -0.88
CA ASN A 182 -3.10 -21.32 -0.95
C ASN A 182 -2.79 -19.97 -0.30
N ARG A 183 -2.85 -18.90 -1.08
CA ARG A 183 -2.50 -17.54 -0.66
C ARG A 183 -3.67 -16.78 -0.03
N LYS A 184 -4.88 -17.34 -0.07
CA LYS A 184 -6.07 -16.79 0.60
C LYS A 184 -6.04 -17.20 2.08
N VAL A 185 -5.11 -16.61 2.82
CA VAL A 185 -4.86 -16.82 4.24
C VAL A 185 -4.71 -15.46 4.90
N ALA A 186 -5.46 -15.24 5.98
CA ALA A 186 -5.41 -14.00 6.75
C ALA A 186 -5.43 -14.29 8.26
N LEU A 187 -5.10 -13.29 9.06
CA LEU A 187 -5.14 -13.35 10.52
C LEU A 187 -6.37 -12.59 11.03
N ARG A 188 -6.90 -13.02 12.17
CA ARG A 188 -8.01 -12.37 12.85
C ARG A 188 -7.70 -12.19 14.33
N ILE A 189 -7.95 -10.99 14.85
CA ILE A 189 -7.95 -10.72 16.29
C ILE A 189 -9.31 -11.16 16.84
N VAL A 190 -9.30 -12.04 17.83
CA VAL A 190 -10.50 -12.44 18.59
C VAL A 190 -10.37 -11.88 20.00
N ARG A 191 -11.39 -11.12 20.43
CA ARG A 191 -11.46 -10.52 21.77
C ARG A 191 -12.67 -11.04 22.51
#